data_0c41ad3de692863c9310c612ecb193e0
#
_entry.id   0c41ad3de692863c9310c612ecb193e0
#
_cell.length_a   1.000
_cell.length_b   1.000
_cell.length_c   1.000
_cell.angle_alpha   90.00
_cell.angle_beta   90.00
_cell.angle_gamma   90.00
#
_symmetry.space_group_name_H-M   'P 1'
#
loop_
_entity.id
_entity.type
_entity.pdbx_description
1 polymer ?
#
loop_
_entity_poly.entity_id
_entity_poly.type
_entity_poly.pdbx_seq_one_letter_code
_entity_poly.pdbx_strand_id
1 'polypeptide(L)'
;MSLKYLLDENISHVIATQIQSHRPEIEVVSVLHWKKGFFVSKRDEDLLRAAVEEGFTLVTYDQNTIPPLFFEFVERSEDHVGVIFIDRSTIASSDFGALVRSLIAFWDERQAGDWTNRVAYLARL
;
A
#
# COMPACT_ATOMS: atom_id res chain seq x y z
N MET A 1 -16.73 -3.57 -1.54
CA MET A 1 -15.34 -3.99 -1.71
C MET A 1 -14.57 -3.60 -0.45
N SER A 2 -13.60 -4.41 -0.07
CA SER A 2 -12.76 -4.14 1.09
C SER A 2 -11.38 -3.72 0.65
N LEU A 3 -10.76 -2.85 1.43
CA LEU A 3 -9.38 -2.39 1.24
C LEU A 3 -8.42 -3.59 1.24
N LYS A 4 -7.54 -3.64 0.24
CA LYS A 4 -6.51 -4.68 0.10
C LYS A 4 -5.16 -3.99 0.05
N TYR A 5 -4.23 -4.41 0.90
CA TYR A 5 -2.92 -3.77 1.01
C TYR A 5 -1.87 -4.44 0.14
N LEU A 6 -1.16 -3.63 -0.65
CA LEU A 6 0.07 -4.03 -1.31
C LEU A 6 1.21 -3.23 -0.68
N LEU A 7 2.08 -3.91 0.06
CA LEU A 7 3.20 -3.26 0.74
C LEU A 7 4.38 -3.09 -0.20
N ASP A 8 4.86 -1.86 -0.34
CA ASP A 8 6.02 -1.53 -1.17
C ASP A 8 7.28 -2.27 -0.67
N GLU A 9 8.27 -2.44 -1.55
CA GLU A 9 9.45 -3.27 -1.26
C GLU A 9 10.32 -2.76 -0.12
N ASN A 10 10.25 -1.47 0.23
CA ASN A 10 10.96 -0.92 1.40
C ASN A 10 10.20 -1.07 2.72
N ILE A 11 9.06 -1.75 2.71
CA ILE A 11 8.39 -2.20 3.93
C ILE A 11 8.67 -3.69 4.09
N SER A 12 9.11 -4.12 5.27
CA SER A 12 9.41 -5.54 5.51
C SER A 12 8.19 -6.42 5.24
N HIS A 13 8.40 -7.51 4.51
CA HIS A 13 7.33 -8.49 4.24
C HIS A 13 6.79 -9.16 5.53
N VAL A 14 7.54 -9.10 6.60
CA VAL A 14 7.10 -9.60 7.92
C VAL A 14 5.83 -8.88 8.38
N ILE A 15 5.65 -7.62 8.00
CA ILE A 15 4.44 -6.86 8.32
C ILE A 15 3.20 -7.55 7.75
N ALA A 16 3.25 -7.98 6.48
CA ALA A 16 2.14 -8.72 5.87
C ALA A 16 1.84 -10.01 6.62
N THR A 17 2.86 -10.76 6.98
CA THR A 17 2.72 -12.02 7.72
C THR A 17 2.07 -11.78 9.09
N GLN A 18 2.50 -10.75 9.80
CA GLN A 18 1.97 -10.44 11.13
C GLN A 18 0.50 -9.97 11.06
N ILE A 19 0.16 -9.13 10.09
CA ILE A 19 -1.24 -8.71 9.92
C ILE A 19 -2.13 -9.91 9.65
N GLN A 20 -1.74 -10.78 8.73
CA GLN A 20 -2.54 -11.97 8.41
C GLN A 20 -2.67 -12.93 9.57
N SER A 21 -1.63 -13.02 10.40
CA SER A 21 -1.68 -13.86 11.61
C SER A 21 -2.71 -13.36 12.62
N HIS A 22 -2.84 -12.03 12.78
CA HIS A 22 -3.79 -11.44 13.73
C HIS A 22 -5.19 -11.27 13.13
N ARG A 23 -5.27 -10.96 11.86
CA ARG A 23 -6.53 -10.62 11.18
C ARG A 23 -6.55 -11.27 9.78
N PRO A 24 -6.87 -12.58 9.71
CA PRO A 24 -6.83 -13.31 8.43
C PRO A 24 -7.75 -12.76 7.34
N GLU A 25 -8.77 -12.01 7.72
CA GLU A 25 -9.70 -11.40 6.77
C GLU A 25 -9.10 -10.21 6.02
N ILE A 26 -8.00 -9.63 6.52
CA ILE A 26 -7.32 -8.52 5.83
C ILE A 26 -6.40 -9.09 4.75
N GLU A 27 -6.69 -8.75 3.50
CA GLU A 27 -5.83 -9.16 2.41
C GLU A 27 -4.64 -8.20 2.33
N VAL A 28 -3.44 -8.73 2.53
CA VAL A 28 -2.20 -7.97 2.51
C VAL A 28 -1.09 -8.82 1.91
N VAL A 29 -0.33 -8.23 0.99
CA VAL A 29 0.79 -8.90 0.36
C VAL A 29 1.93 -7.90 0.16
N SER A 30 3.16 -8.38 0.26
CA SER A 30 4.35 -7.59 -0.06
C SER A 30 4.66 -7.68 -1.56
N VAL A 31 5.10 -6.58 -2.16
CA VAL A 31 5.61 -6.57 -3.55
C VAL A 31 6.71 -7.62 -3.74
N LEU A 32 7.50 -7.89 -2.69
CA LEU A 32 8.56 -8.90 -2.75
C LEU A 32 8.05 -10.30 -3.09
N HIS A 33 6.80 -10.59 -2.75
CA HIS A 33 6.19 -11.91 -2.97
C HIS A 33 5.03 -11.89 -3.95
N TRP A 34 4.44 -10.73 -4.21
CA TRP A 34 3.30 -10.60 -5.10
C TRP A 34 3.68 -11.04 -6.50
N LYS A 35 2.86 -11.91 -7.09
CA LYS A 35 3.14 -12.50 -8.40
C LYS A 35 4.56 -13.08 -8.48
N LYS A 36 4.96 -13.76 -7.40
CA LYS A 36 6.28 -14.41 -7.27
C LYS A 36 7.45 -13.44 -7.43
N GLY A 37 7.25 -12.20 -6.99
CA GLY A 37 8.30 -11.18 -7.05
C GLY A 37 8.48 -10.54 -8.42
N PHE A 38 7.54 -10.73 -9.33
CA PHE A 38 7.66 -10.23 -10.71
C PHE A 38 7.92 -8.73 -10.77
N PHE A 39 7.33 -7.94 -9.86
CA PHE A 39 7.43 -6.48 -9.87
C PHE A 39 8.62 -5.92 -9.11
N VAL A 40 9.39 -6.76 -8.44
CA VAL A 40 10.64 -6.32 -7.81
C VAL A 40 11.57 -5.82 -8.91
N SER A 41 12.11 -4.62 -8.74
CA SER A 41 13.00 -3.97 -9.72
C SER A 41 12.33 -3.60 -11.05
N LYS A 42 11.00 -3.67 -11.13
CA LYS A 42 10.26 -3.13 -12.27
C LYS A 42 10.01 -1.63 -12.06
N ARG A 43 9.64 -0.94 -13.15
CA ARG A 43 9.29 0.48 -13.05
C ARG A 43 8.04 0.64 -12.19
N ASP A 44 8.01 1.71 -11.40
CA ASP A 44 6.87 2.02 -10.53
C ASP A 44 5.56 2.13 -11.32
N GLU A 45 5.61 2.69 -12.53
CA GLU A 45 4.44 2.81 -13.38
C GLU A 45 3.79 1.46 -13.67
N ASP A 46 4.61 0.44 -13.97
CA ASP A 46 4.09 -0.91 -14.26
C ASP A 46 3.46 -1.54 -13.01
N LEU A 47 4.11 -1.36 -11.87
CA LEU A 47 3.57 -1.82 -10.59
C LEU A 47 2.22 -1.16 -10.29
N LEU A 48 2.13 0.15 -10.47
CA LEU A 48 0.91 0.90 -10.17
C LEU A 48 -0.25 0.49 -11.06
N ARG A 49 0.00 0.24 -12.35
CA ARG A 49 -1.04 -0.25 -13.26
C ARG A 49 -1.55 -1.63 -12.88
N ALA A 50 -0.64 -2.53 -12.56
CA ALA A 50 -1.02 -3.88 -12.14
C ALA A 50 -1.81 -3.86 -10.84
N ALA A 51 -1.41 -3.00 -9.91
CA ALA A 51 -2.09 -2.89 -8.62
C ALA A 51 -3.52 -2.36 -8.76
N VAL A 52 -3.73 -1.35 -9.62
CA VAL A 52 -5.08 -0.81 -9.83
C VAL A 52 -5.99 -1.83 -10.50
N GLU A 53 -5.47 -2.60 -11.44
CA GLU A 53 -6.24 -3.66 -12.12
C GLU A 53 -6.75 -4.73 -11.16
N GLU A 54 -5.98 -5.04 -10.13
CA GLU A 54 -6.35 -6.07 -9.16
C GLU A 54 -6.99 -5.51 -7.88
N GLY A 55 -7.22 -4.20 -7.85
CA GLY A 55 -7.94 -3.57 -6.73
C GLY A 55 -7.14 -3.42 -5.45
N PHE A 56 -5.81 -3.46 -5.52
CA PHE A 56 -4.95 -3.20 -4.37
C PHE A 56 -4.81 -1.71 -4.09
N THR A 57 -4.47 -1.40 -2.84
CA THR A 57 -4.03 -0.07 -2.41
C THR A 57 -2.57 -0.17 -1.99
N LEU A 58 -1.74 0.67 -2.57
CA LEU A 58 -0.30 0.68 -2.28
C LEU A 58 -0.04 1.34 -0.93
N VAL A 59 0.79 0.70 -0.11
CA VAL A 59 1.29 1.28 1.14
C VAL A 59 2.78 1.54 0.96
N THR A 60 3.22 2.79 1.13
CA THR A 60 4.59 3.16 0.79
C THR A 60 5.11 4.31 1.65
N TYR A 61 6.42 4.33 1.86
CA TYR A 61 7.13 5.47 2.43
C TYR A 61 7.56 6.48 1.36
N ASP A 62 7.45 6.14 0.06
CA ASP A 62 7.99 6.96 -1.02
C ASP A 62 7.05 8.12 -1.37
N GLN A 63 7.29 9.28 -0.76
CA GLN A 63 6.53 10.49 -1.01
C GLN A 63 7.15 11.36 -2.12
N ASN A 64 8.24 10.91 -2.73
CA ASN A 64 8.94 11.70 -3.75
C ASN A 64 8.66 11.20 -5.18
N THR A 65 8.76 9.89 -5.42
CA THR A 65 8.63 9.31 -6.76
C THR A 65 7.18 9.05 -7.14
N ILE A 66 6.36 8.61 -6.17
CA ILE A 66 4.98 8.18 -6.45
C ILE A 66 4.05 9.33 -6.82
N PRO A 67 4.03 10.49 -6.10
CA PRO A 67 3.10 11.57 -6.46
C PRO A 67 3.23 12.09 -7.88
N PRO A 68 4.43 12.30 -8.46
CA PRO A 68 4.53 12.73 -9.85
C PRO A 68 3.90 11.75 -10.84
N LEU A 69 3.93 10.46 -10.56
CA LEU A 69 3.30 9.45 -11.42
C LEU A 69 1.78 9.58 -11.43
N PHE A 70 1.18 9.98 -10.31
CA PHE A 70 -0.25 10.22 -10.25
C PHE A 70 -0.68 11.36 -11.17
N PHE A 71 0.11 12.43 -11.26
CA PHE A 71 -0.16 13.51 -12.20
C PHE A 71 -0.17 13.02 -13.64
N GLU A 72 0.75 12.12 -13.99
CA GLU A 72 0.79 11.54 -15.33
C GLU A 72 -0.47 10.73 -15.63
N PHE A 73 -0.94 9.94 -14.68
CA PHE A 73 -2.18 9.17 -14.86
C PHE A 73 -3.38 10.10 -15.02
N VAL A 74 -3.47 11.15 -14.22
CA VAL A 74 -4.56 12.14 -14.31
C VAL A 74 -4.54 12.84 -15.67
N GLU A 75 -3.37 13.22 -16.16
CA GLU A 75 -3.23 13.85 -17.47
C GLU A 75 -3.69 12.95 -18.61
N ARG A 76 -3.52 11.64 -18.47
CA ARG A 76 -3.97 10.66 -19.46
C ARG A 76 -5.41 10.19 -19.24
N SER A 77 -6.11 10.77 -18.27
CA SER A 77 -7.45 10.32 -17.86
C SER A 77 -7.49 8.84 -17.44
N GLU A 78 -6.40 8.36 -16.88
CA GLU A 78 -6.30 7.00 -16.34
C GLU A 78 -6.55 7.00 -14.83
N ASP A 79 -7.15 5.92 -14.32
CA ASP A 79 -7.27 5.69 -12.89
C ASP A 79 -5.90 5.39 -12.30
N HIS A 80 -5.62 5.93 -11.11
CA HIS A 80 -4.43 5.54 -10.35
C HIS A 80 -4.81 4.69 -9.15
N VAL A 81 -3.86 3.86 -8.71
CA VAL A 81 -4.01 3.03 -7.53
C VAL A 81 -4.28 3.91 -6.30
N GLY A 82 -5.13 3.44 -5.40
CA GLY A 82 -5.22 4.04 -4.07
C GLY A 82 -3.87 3.94 -3.38
N VAL A 83 -3.50 4.94 -2.60
CA VAL A 83 -2.22 4.94 -1.91
C VAL A 83 -2.36 5.43 -0.48
N ILE A 84 -1.63 4.78 0.40
CA ILE A 84 -1.48 5.17 1.80
C ILE A 84 0.00 5.46 2.01
N PHE A 85 0.32 6.73 2.21
CA PHE A 85 1.67 7.15 2.51
C PHE A 85 1.95 7.02 4.00
N ILE A 86 3.17 6.61 4.34
CA ILE A 86 3.66 6.60 5.71
C ILE A 86 4.83 7.58 5.80
N ASP A 87 4.81 8.45 6.81
CA ASP A 87 5.91 9.34 7.09
C ASP A 87 6.85 8.67 8.09
N ARG A 88 8.16 8.63 7.77
CA ARG A 88 9.16 8.00 8.63
C ARG A 88 9.26 8.66 10.00
N SER A 89 8.94 9.96 10.09
CA SER A 89 8.94 10.66 11.37
C SER A 89 7.73 10.30 12.24
N THR A 90 6.67 9.79 11.64
CA THR A 90 5.47 9.34 12.35
C THR A 90 5.60 7.87 12.77
N ILE A 91 5.99 7.00 11.85
CA ILE A 91 6.22 5.58 12.13
C ILE A 91 7.50 5.16 11.41
N ALA A 92 8.54 4.82 12.16
CA ALA A 92 9.77 4.32 11.57
C ALA A 92 9.55 2.99 10.89
N SER A 93 10.25 2.73 9.78
CA SER A 93 10.12 1.47 9.03
C SER A 93 10.56 0.25 9.83
N SER A 94 11.36 0.44 10.88
CA SER A 94 11.79 -0.60 11.81
C SER A 94 10.80 -0.86 12.95
N ASP A 95 9.79 -0.02 13.12
CA ASP A 95 8.81 -0.17 14.20
C ASP A 95 7.65 -1.05 13.72
N PHE A 96 7.90 -2.35 13.66
CA PHE A 96 6.95 -3.33 13.13
C PHE A 96 5.65 -3.35 13.94
N GLY A 97 5.74 -3.29 15.26
CA GLY A 97 4.54 -3.29 16.09
C GLY A 97 3.62 -2.11 15.79
N ALA A 98 4.17 -0.91 15.66
CA ALA A 98 3.38 0.28 15.33
C ALA A 98 2.79 0.18 13.92
N LEU A 99 3.54 -0.33 12.95
CA LEU A 99 3.05 -0.51 11.58
C LEU A 99 1.86 -1.47 11.55
N VAL A 100 2.00 -2.62 12.20
CA VAL A 100 0.93 -3.63 12.23
C VAL A 100 -0.32 -3.07 12.89
N ARG A 101 -0.20 -2.45 14.07
CA ARG A 101 -1.35 -1.88 14.79
C ARG A 101 -2.03 -0.78 13.98
N SER A 102 -1.23 0.11 13.37
CA SER A 102 -1.76 1.24 12.64
C SER A 102 -2.48 0.82 11.35
N LEU A 103 -1.94 -0.16 10.63
CA LEU A 103 -2.56 -0.69 9.42
C LEU A 103 -3.85 -1.45 9.73
N ILE A 104 -3.88 -2.20 10.81
CA ILE A 104 -5.12 -2.88 11.25
C ILE A 104 -6.18 -1.85 11.64
N ALA A 105 -5.82 -0.81 12.41
CA ALA A 105 -6.75 0.23 12.80
C ALA A 105 -7.29 1.00 11.59
N PHE A 106 -6.43 1.30 10.64
CA PHE A 106 -6.83 1.97 9.41
C PHE A 106 -7.85 1.13 8.62
N TRP A 107 -7.59 -0.17 8.51
CA TRP A 107 -8.49 -1.10 7.84
C TRP A 107 -9.85 -1.13 8.52
N ASP A 108 -9.88 -1.25 9.85
CA ASP A 108 -11.12 -1.28 10.61
C ASP A 108 -11.97 -0.02 10.39
N GLU A 109 -11.33 1.13 10.30
CA GLU A 109 -12.03 2.41 10.15
C GLU A 109 -12.44 2.71 8.70
N ARG A 110 -11.64 2.28 7.73
CA ARG A 110 -11.74 2.83 6.37
C ARG A 110 -11.72 1.77 5.26
N GLN A 111 -11.95 0.51 5.59
CA GLN A 111 -11.83 -0.56 4.60
C GLN A 111 -12.94 -0.57 3.53
N ALA A 112 -14.06 0.07 3.78
CA ALA A 112 -15.21 0.01 2.89
C ALA A 112 -15.04 0.92 1.67
N GLY A 113 -15.54 0.45 0.53
CA GLY A 113 -15.58 1.22 -0.70
C GLY A 113 -14.43 0.97 -1.65
N ASP A 114 -14.42 1.75 -2.71
CA ASP A 114 -13.39 1.68 -3.75
C ASP A 114 -12.28 2.68 -3.44
N TRP A 115 -11.06 2.17 -3.28
CA TRP A 115 -9.90 2.99 -2.96
C TRP A 115 -9.16 3.53 -4.19
N THR A 116 -9.59 3.19 -5.39
CA THR A 116 -9.03 3.73 -6.63
C THR A 116 -9.11 5.26 -6.60
N ASN A 117 -8.03 5.93 -6.97
CA ASN A 117 -7.90 7.39 -7.00
C ASN A 117 -7.91 8.07 -5.62
N ARG A 118 -7.76 7.32 -4.53
CA ARG A 118 -7.69 7.89 -3.19
C ARG A 118 -6.25 7.98 -2.70
N VAL A 119 -5.98 9.01 -1.90
CA VAL A 119 -4.69 9.23 -1.23
C VAL A 119 -4.96 9.45 0.25
N ALA A 120 -4.20 8.77 1.09
CA ALA A 120 -4.31 8.92 2.53
C ALA A 120 -2.93 8.84 3.17
N TYR A 121 -2.84 9.31 4.41
CA TYR A 121 -1.64 9.19 5.24
C TYR A 121 -1.97 8.33 6.45
N LEU A 122 -1.09 7.38 6.76
CA LEU A 122 -1.27 6.49 7.89
C LEU A 122 -0.96 7.24 9.18
N ALA A 123 -1.95 7.32 10.07
CA ALA A 123 -1.73 7.87 11.41
C ALA A 123 -1.17 6.78 12.32
N ARG A 124 -0.29 7.18 13.25
CA ARG A 124 0.21 6.25 14.26
C ARG A 124 -0.89 5.95 15.27
N LEU A 125 -1.11 4.70 15.48
CA LEU A 125 -2.02 4.24 16.53
C LEU A 125 -1.31 4.26 17.89
#